data_e0802ed6051aec44a23e705c1a1a8a82
#
_entry.id   e0802ed6051aec44a23e705c1a1a8a82
#
_cell.length_a   1.000
_cell.length_b   1.000
_cell.length_c   1.000
_cell.angle_alpha   90.00
_cell.angle_beta   90.00
_cell.angle_gamma   90.00
#
_symmetry.space_group_name_H-M   'P 1'
#
loop_
_entity.id
_entity.type
_entity.pdbx_description
1 polymer ?
#
loop_
_entity_poly.entity_id
_entity_poly.type
_entity_poly.pdbx_seq_one_letter_code
_entity_poly.pdbx_strand_id
1 'polypeptide(L)'
;METEGNLLQKMKNVFSDNEDKEKIAEEIIEKVLEGYEKGVLTRREMKMITNIFEYMDSDAKDIMTHRKNIVALDGEESLEKALTFMLEENKSRFPVYEEDIDNIVGILHIRDAMQSYLDGPARKKPVHDLKDAIRPAGFIPETKAIDKLFQQMQQDKSHMVIVLDEYGQTSGIVTMEDIVEEIVGNIQDEYDEEEELIIKQADGTYIVDGMTQLEDLEELLGISFNEEDYDQWLSDRLPGQNSFGR
;
A
#
# COMPACT_ATOMS: atom_id res chain seq x y z
N MET A 1 2.99 2.88 26.72
CA MET A 1 4.44 2.68 26.97
C MET A 1 5.11 1.75 25.93
N GLU A 2 4.45 0.70 25.44
CA GLU A 2 5.07 -0.21 24.42
C GLU A 2 5.08 0.36 23.00
N THR A 3 4.10 1.14 22.59
CA THR A 3 4.11 1.89 21.32
C THR A 3 5.28 2.87 21.20
N GLU A 4 5.73 3.46 22.30
CA GLU A 4 6.88 4.37 22.33
C GLU A 4 8.22 3.66 22.03
N GLY A 5 8.39 2.45 22.60
CA GLY A 5 9.62 1.66 22.40
C GLY A 5 9.80 1.19 20.96
N ASN A 6 8.73 0.76 20.31
CA ASN A 6 8.74 0.28 18.93
C ASN A 6 8.96 1.44 17.93
N LEU A 7 8.31 2.58 18.18
CA LEU A 7 8.46 3.78 17.35
C LEU A 7 9.90 4.34 17.42
N LEU A 8 10.45 4.46 18.63
CA LEU A 8 11.83 4.90 18.85
C LEU A 8 12.85 3.91 18.25
N GLN A 9 12.54 2.61 18.24
CA GLN A 9 13.44 1.60 17.68
C GLN A 9 13.41 1.59 16.14
N LYS A 10 12.26 1.77 15.52
CA LYS A 10 12.13 1.96 14.07
C LYS A 10 12.91 3.20 13.61
N MET A 11 12.80 4.31 14.35
CA MET A 11 13.51 5.55 14.02
C MET A 11 15.03 5.47 14.19
N LYS A 12 15.55 4.71 15.15
CA LYS A 12 16.98 4.45 15.27
C LYS A 12 17.59 3.86 14.02
N ASN A 13 16.81 3.02 13.31
CA ASN A 13 17.23 2.45 12.04
C ASN A 13 17.24 3.48 10.90
N VAL A 14 16.28 4.44 10.89
CA VAL A 14 16.14 5.48 9.85
C VAL A 14 17.31 6.47 9.85
N PHE A 15 17.86 6.78 11.01
CA PHE A 15 18.88 7.84 11.18
C PHE A 15 20.26 7.31 11.55
N SER A 16 20.51 6.01 11.43
CA SER A 16 21.74 5.32 11.87
C SER A 16 23.06 5.93 11.35
N ASP A 17 23.01 6.69 10.26
CA ASP A 17 24.21 7.32 9.69
C ASP A 17 24.55 8.70 10.29
N ASN A 18 23.73 9.24 11.21
CA ASN A 18 24.00 10.53 11.81
C ASN A 18 23.35 10.65 13.21
N GLU A 19 24.13 10.39 14.25
CA GLU A 19 23.69 10.43 15.67
C GLU A 19 22.96 11.73 16.06
N ASP A 20 23.31 12.86 15.44
CA ASP A 20 22.65 14.15 15.74
C ASP A 20 21.24 14.20 15.15
N LYS A 21 21.00 13.60 13.97
CA LYS A 21 19.66 13.53 13.37
C LYS A 21 18.75 12.58 14.13
N GLU A 22 19.28 11.44 14.55
CA GLU A 22 18.55 10.46 15.35
C GLU A 22 18.02 11.08 16.64
N LYS A 23 18.88 11.79 17.38
CA LYS A 23 18.48 12.49 18.62
C LYS A 23 17.40 13.54 18.40
N ILE A 24 17.55 14.35 17.33
CA ILE A 24 16.55 15.37 16.99
C ILE A 24 15.20 14.74 16.66
N ALA A 25 15.20 13.64 15.93
CA ALA A 25 14.00 12.92 15.58
C ALA A 25 13.31 12.30 16.81
N GLU A 26 14.09 11.71 17.74
CA GLU A 26 13.60 11.22 19.04
C GLU A 26 12.94 12.36 19.85
N GLU A 27 13.59 13.52 19.93
CA GLU A 27 13.05 14.70 20.63
C GLU A 27 11.74 15.20 20.02
N ILE A 28 11.60 15.16 18.68
CA ILE A 28 10.38 15.58 18.01
C ILE A 28 9.23 14.61 18.36
N ILE A 29 9.47 13.31 18.33
CA ILE A 29 8.45 12.32 18.66
C ILE A 29 8.04 12.40 20.13
N GLU A 30 9.00 12.55 21.04
CA GLU A 30 8.67 12.76 22.47
C GLU A 30 7.73 13.95 22.63
N LYS A 31 7.94 15.04 21.88
CA LYS A 31 7.05 16.21 21.91
C LYS A 31 5.68 15.94 21.29
N VAL A 32 5.61 15.12 20.26
CA VAL A 32 4.34 14.72 19.64
C VAL A 32 3.52 13.86 20.62
N LEU A 33 4.16 12.90 21.28
CA LEU A 33 3.53 12.06 22.32
C LEU A 33 3.06 12.91 23.51
N GLU A 34 3.91 13.84 24.02
CA GLU A 34 3.53 14.78 25.06
C GLU A 34 2.32 15.64 24.66
N GLY A 35 2.26 16.04 23.38
CA GLY A 35 1.12 16.78 22.82
C GLY A 35 -0.17 15.96 22.80
N TYR A 36 -0.08 14.68 22.47
CA TYR A 36 -1.21 13.75 22.52
C TYR A 36 -1.70 13.51 23.96
N GLU A 37 -0.79 13.20 24.91
CA GLU A 37 -1.14 12.98 26.31
C GLU A 37 -1.80 14.19 26.97
N LYS A 38 -1.39 15.41 26.58
CA LYS A 38 -1.97 16.66 27.05
C LYS A 38 -3.26 17.07 26.33
N GLY A 39 -3.74 16.26 25.39
CA GLY A 39 -4.95 16.55 24.60
C GLY A 39 -4.80 17.73 23.62
N VAL A 40 -3.57 18.12 23.27
CA VAL A 40 -3.28 19.14 22.25
C VAL A 40 -3.40 18.54 20.84
N LEU A 41 -3.00 17.27 20.71
CA LEU A 41 -3.12 16.49 19.47
C LEU A 41 -4.14 15.38 19.67
N THR A 42 -4.91 15.11 18.63
CA THR A 42 -5.74 13.90 18.55
C THR A 42 -4.86 12.69 18.23
N ARG A 43 -5.34 11.47 18.49
CA ARG A 43 -4.65 10.21 18.11
C ARG A 43 -4.31 10.19 16.60
N ARG A 44 -5.25 10.64 15.76
CA ARG A 44 -5.06 10.72 14.31
C ARG A 44 -3.92 11.67 13.92
N GLU A 45 -3.88 12.86 14.51
CA GLU A 45 -2.82 13.84 14.22
C GLU A 45 -1.45 13.34 14.69
N MET A 46 -1.38 12.72 15.86
CA MET A 46 -0.18 12.05 16.32
C MET A 46 0.29 10.98 15.33
N LYS A 47 -0.62 10.08 14.91
CA LYS A 47 -0.30 9.02 13.95
C LYS A 47 0.19 9.57 12.60
N MET A 48 -0.47 10.60 12.06
CA MET A 48 -0.02 11.25 10.82
C MET A 48 1.39 11.83 10.92
N ILE A 49 1.74 12.43 12.06
CA ILE A 49 3.08 13.00 12.26
C ILE A 49 4.12 11.87 12.36
N THR A 50 3.81 10.77 13.02
CA THR A 50 4.71 9.61 13.12
C THR A 50 4.89 8.90 11.80
N ASN A 51 3.82 8.74 11.01
CA ASN A 51 3.88 8.15 9.68
C ASN A 51 4.81 8.92 8.73
N ILE A 52 4.98 10.24 8.90
CA ILE A 52 5.94 11.01 8.09
C ILE A 52 7.37 10.48 8.26
N PHE A 53 7.74 9.99 9.43
CA PHE A 53 9.07 9.43 9.65
C PHE A 53 9.20 8.06 8.98
N GLU A 54 8.17 7.21 9.05
CA GLU A 54 8.13 5.91 8.35
C GLU A 54 8.20 6.11 6.82
N TYR A 55 7.42 7.06 6.29
CA TYR A 55 7.47 7.46 4.89
C TYR A 55 8.87 7.86 4.41
N MET A 56 9.68 8.49 5.26
CA MET A 56 11.04 8.91 4.88
C MET A 56 12.02 7.74 4.72
N ASP A 57 11.73 6.58 5.29
CA ASP A 57 12.59 5.40 5.27
C ASP A 57 12.08 4.27 4.34
N SER A 58 10.86 4.41 3.83
CA SER A 58 10.23 3.38 3.02
C SER A 58 10.70 3.43 1.56
N ASP A 59 10.83 2.25 0.96
CA ASP A 59 11.10 2.04 -0.45
C ASP A 59 9.81 1.64 -1.20
N ALA A 60 9.84 1.71 -2.53
CA ALA A 60 8.70 1.37 -3.37
C ALA A 60 8.17 -0.06 -3.13
N LYS A 61 9.04 -1.02 -2.79
CA LYS A 61 8.65 -2.40 -2.47
C LYS A 61 7.76 -2.52 -1.23
N ASP A 62 7.89 -1.57 -0.28
CA ASP A 62 7.19 -1.64 1.01
C ASP A 62 5.72 -1.23 0.88
N ILE A 63 5.41 -0.40 -0.15
CA ILE A 63 4.06 0.15 -0.39
C ILE A 63 3.39 -0.35 -1.67
N MET A 64 4.10 -1.08 -2.54
CA MET A 64 3.59 -1.47 -3.84
C MET A 64 2.43 -2.48 -3.74
N THR A 65 1.47 -2.37 -4.63
CA THR A 65 0.59 -3.49 -4.95
C THR A 65 1.42 -4.57 -5.64
N HIS A 66 1.59 -5.72 -4.99
CA HIS A 66 2.39 -6.82 -5.51
C HIS A 66 1.86 -7.37 -6.84
N ARG A 67 2.77 -7.88 -7.69
CA ARG A 67 2.50 -8.49 -9.00
C ARG A 67 1.23 -9.35 -9.04
N LYS A 68 1.02 -10.20 -8.05
CA LYS A 68 -0.14 -11.13 -7.99
C LYS A 68 -1.49 -10.42 -7.89
N ASN A 69 -1.48 -9.19 -7.40
CA ASN A 69 -2.67 -8.39 -7.13
C ASN A 69 -2.84 -7.25 -8.15
N ILE A 70 -1.95 -7.16 -9.16
CA ILE A 70 -2.09 -6.16 -10.21
C ILE A 70 -3.31 -6.48 -11.06
N VAL A 71 -4.23 -5.52 -11.12
CA VAL A 71 -5.34 -5.55 -12.07
C VAL A 71 -4.88 -4.84 -13.34
N ALA A 72 -4.65 -5.61 -14.40
CA ALA A 72 -4.12 -5.13 -15.67
C ALA A 72 -4.99 -5.58 -16.85
N LEU A 73 -4.83 -4.93 -18.01
CA LEU A 73 -5.54 -5.23 -19.25
C LEU A 73 -4.63 -5.98 -20.21
N ASP A 74 -5.17 -7.03 -20.80
CA ASP A 74 -4.55 -7.68 -21.97
C ASP A 74 -4.70 -6.77 -23.19
N GLY A 75 -3.56 -6.37 -23.77
CA GLY A 75 -3.52 -5.52 -24.95
C GLY A 75 -4.20 -6.11 -26.18
N GLU A 76 -4.26 -7.44 -26.29
CA GLU A 76 -4.93 -8.16 -27.40
C GLU A 76 -6.47 -8.18 -27.26
N GLU A 77 -7.01 -7.93 -26.06
CA GLU A 77 -8.45 -7.87 -25.86
C GLU A 77 -9.08 -6.66 -26.54
N SER A 78 -10.35 -6.83 -26.97
CA SER A 78 -11.11 -5.71 -27.56
C SER A 78 -11.42 -4.65 -26.51
N LEU A 79 -11.43 -3.36 -26.91
CA LEU A 79 -11.81 -2.24 -26.04
C LEU A 79 -13.16 -2.46 -25.35
N GLU A 80 -14.13 -3.09 -26.02
CA GLU A 80 -15.46 -3.37 -25.45
C GLU A 80 -15.37 -4.28 -24.21
N LYS A 81 -14.58 -5.35 -24.29
CA LYS A 81 -14.38 -6.25 -23.16
C LYS A 81 -13.53 -5.61 -22.06
N ALA A 82 -12.44 -4.96 -22.45
CA ALA A 82 -11.57 -4.24 -21.52
C ALA A 82 -12.35 -3.19 -20.74
N LEU A 83 -13.21 -2.40 -21.39
CA LEU A 83 -14.01 -1.39 -20.73
C LEU A 83 -15.03 -1.99 -19.75
N THR A 84 -15.65 -3.13 -20.09
CA THR A 84 -16.55 -3.85 -19.18
C THR A 84 -15.80 -4.26 -17.92
N PHE A 85 -14.62 -4.88 -18.07
CA PHE A 85 -13.75 -5.28 -16.98
C PHE A 85 -13.31 -4.06 -16.12
N MET A 86 -12.88 -2.96 -16.76
CA MET A 86 -12.49 -1.74 -16.05
C MET A 86 -13.61 -1.16 -15.17
N LEU A 87 -14.86 -1.27 -15.61
CA LEU A 87 -16.03 -0.81 -14.87
C LEU A 87 -16.37 -1.72 -13.68
N GLU A 88 -16.13 -3.01 -13.80
CA GLU A 88 -16.34 -3.98 -12.70
C GLU A 88 -15.29 -3.83 -11.61
N GLU A 89 -14.03 -3.55 -11.98
CA GLU A 89 -12.91 -3.40 -11.03
C GLU A 89 -12.89 -2.08 -10.26
N ASN A 90 -13.77 -1.13 -10.61
CA ASN A 90 -13.91 0.16 -9.94
C ASN A 90 -12.59 0.95 -9.76
N LYS A 91 -11.64 0.80 -10.69
CA LYS A 91 -10.35 1.49 -10.70
C LYS A 91 -10.30 2.51 -11.85
N SER A 92 -9.48 3.54 -11.70
CA SER A 92 -9.37 4.61 -12.71
C SER A 92 -8.29 4.35 -13.75
N ARG A 93 -7.22 3.63 -13.41
CA ARG A 93 -6.03 3.41 -14.24
C ARG A 93 -5.63 1.96 -14.24
N PHE A 94 -5.27 1.47 -15.42
CA PHE A 94 -4.94 0.08 -15.62
C PHE A 94 -3.64 -0.03 -16.43
N PRO A 95 -2.63 -0.77 -15.96
CA PRO A 95 -1.54 -1.19 -16.82
C PRO A 95 -2.06 -2.00 -17.99
N VAL A 96 -1.49 -1.80 -19.17
CA VAL A 96 -1.77 -2.59 -20.37
C VAL A 96 -0.53 -3.41 -20.67
N TYR A 97 -0.68 -4.72 -20.82
CA TYR A 97 0.43 -5.63 -21.14
C TYR A 97 0.22 -6.32 -22.49
N GLU A 98 1.31 -6.74 -23.12
CA GLU A 98 1.31 -7.63 -24.28
C GLU A 98 2.04 -8.91 -23.91
N GLU A 99 1.48 -10.06 -24.25
CA GLU A 99 1.97 -11.41 -23.95
C GLU A 99 1.89 -11.75 -22.47
N ASP A 100 2.61 -11.03 -21.60
CA ASP A 100 2.58 -11.23 -20.16
C ASP A 100 2.78 -9.91 -19.37
N ILE A 101 2.60 -9.98 -18.06
CA ILE A 101 2.66 -8.82 -17.16
C ILE A 101 4.06 -8.19 -17.06
N ASP A 102 5.11 -8.85 -17.54
CA ASP A 102 6.46 -8.29 -17.58
C ASP A 102 6.65 -7.34 -18.76
N ASN A 103 5.74 -7.39 -19.74
CA ASN A 103 5.75 -6.52 -20.91
C ASN A 103 4.62 -5.49 -20.85
N ILE A 104 4.71 -4.54 -19.90
CA ILE A 104 3.75 -3.43 -19.79
C ILE A 104 4.06 -2.41 -20.89
N VAL A 105 3.09 -2.19 -21.79
CA VAL A 105 3.20 -1.23 -22.91
C VAL A 105 2.73 0.17 -22.57
N GLY A 106 1.99 0.34 -21.45
CA GLY A 106 1.54 1.63 -20.97
C GLY A 106 0.41 1.55 -19.96
N ILE A 107 -0.23 2.69 -19.72
CA ILE A 107 -1.33 2.83 -18.76
C ILE A 107 -2.55 3.42 -19.49
N LEU A 108 -3.68 2.74 -19.40
CA LEU A 108 -4.96 3.20 -19.92
C LEU A 108 -5.82 3.74 -18.78
N HIS A 109 -6.30 4.98 -18.95
CA HIS A 109 -7.25 5.58 -18.02
C HIS A 109 -8.67 5.27 -18.46
N ILE A 110 -9.58 4.91 -17.54
CA ILE A 110 -10.96 4.54 -17.83
C ILE A 110 -11.69 5.62 -18.64
N ARG A 111 -11.45 6.92 -18.37
CA ARG A 111 -12.04 8.01 -19.11
C ARG A 111 -11.58 8.04 -20.57
N ASP A 112 -10.30 7.77 -20.84
CA ASP A 112 -9.74 7.77 -22.19
C ASP A 112 -10.24 6.52 -22.96
N ALA A 113 -10.40 5.38 -22.27
CA ALA A 113 -11.08 4.19 -22.81
C ALA A 113 -12.54 4.47 -23.18
N MET A 114 -13.30 5.11 -22.27
CA MET A 114 -14.69 5.48 -22.55
C MET A 114 -14.81 6.46 -23.74
N GLN A 115 -13.93 7.45 -23.83
CA GLN A 115 -13.90 8.37 -24.96
C GLN A 115 -13.68 7.62 -26.28
N SER A 116 -12.68 6.73 -26.32
CA SER A 116 -12.38 5.90 -27.50
C SER A 116 -13.54 4.98 -27.86
N TYR A 117 -14.25 4.47 -26.87
CA TYR A 117 -15.43 3.61 -27.08
C TYR A 117 -16.61 4.39 -27.68
N LEU A 118 -16.85 5.63 -27.22
CA LEU A 118 -17.93 6.50 -27.71
C LEU A 118 -17.70 6.95 -29.15
N ASP A 119 -16.45 7.13 -29.55
CA ASP A 119 -16.08 7.48 -30.93
C ASP A 119 -16.42 6.37 -31.96
N GLY A 120 -16.75 5.17 -31.49
CA GLY A 120 -17.36 4.09 -32.26
C GLY A 120 -16.41 3.17 -33.01
N PRO A 121 -15.49 3.64 -33.87
CA PRO A 121 -14.63 2.76 -34.68
C PRO A 121 -13.65 1.90 -33.85
N ALA A 122 -13.33 2.33 -32.64
CA ALA A 122 -12.36 1.67 -31.76
C ALA A 122 -12.95 0.50 -30.94
N ARG A 123 -14.26 0.35 -30.86
CA ARG A 123 -14.92 -0.62 -29.94
C ARG A 123 -14.41 -2.05 -30.01
N LYS A 124 -14.17 -2.54 -31.22
CA LYS A 124 -13.72 -3.90 -31.50
C LYS A 124 -12.22 -4.01 -31.74
N LYS A 125 -11.48 -2.91 -31.65
CA LYS A 125 -10.04 -2.93 -31.80
C LYS A 125 -9.39 -3.48 -30.53
N PRO A 126 -8.25 -4.15 -30.66
CA PRO A 126 -7.40 -4.46 -29.51
C PRO A 126 -7.03 -3.19 -28.73
N VAL A 127 -6.87 -3.34 -27.41
CA VAL A 127 -6.52 -2.22 -26.54
C VAL A 127 -5.16 -1.59 -26.95
N HIS A 128 -4.17 -2.40 -27.31
CA HIS A 128 -2.85 -1.92 -27.72
C HIS A 128 -2.86 -1.03 -28.98
N ASP A 129 -3.90 -1.11 -29.79
CA ASP A 129 -4.09 -0.24 -30.96
C ASP A 129 -4.54 1.19 -30.59
N LEU A 130 -4.92 1.43 -29.35
CA LEU A 130 -5.38 2.74 -28.86
C LEU A 130 -4.20 3.65 -28.49
N LYS A 131 -3.23 3.82 -29.38
CA LYS A 131 -1.97 4.52 -29.12
C LYS A 131 -2.10 5.92 -28.56
N ASP A 132 -3.19 6.62 -28.91
CA ASP A 132 -3.44 7.99 -28.42
C ASP A 132 -4.07 8.01 -27.00
N ALA A 133 -4.66 6.89 -26.56
CA ALA A 133 -5.29 6.74 -25.26
C ALA A 133 -4.37 6.08 -24.22
N ILE A 134 -3.42 5.24 -24.67
CA ILE A 134 -2.44 4.60 -23.80
C ILE A 134 -1.29 5.58 -23.55
N ARG A 135 -1.06 5.88 -22.28
CA ARG A 135 0.01 6.77 -21.84
C ARG A 135 1.26 5.93 -21.51
N PRO A 136 2.47 6.45 -21.77
CA PRO A 136 3.70 5.77 -21.36
C PRO A 136 3.69 5.47 -19.84
N ALA A 137 4.10 4.26 -19.47
CA ALA A 137 4.32 3.89 -18.07
C ALA A 137 5.70 4.38 -17.60
N GLY A 138 5.78 4.88 -16.38
CA GLY A 138 7.04 5.07 -15.68
C GLY A 138 7.49 3.75 -15.05
N PHE A 139 8.79 3.45 -15.11
CA PHE A 139 9.36 2.25 -14.49
C PHE A 139 10.38 2.67 -13.44
N ILE A 140 10.35 2.00 -12.28
CA ILE A 140 11.25 2.26 -11.15
C ILE A 140 11.74 0.95 -10.54
N PRO A 141 12.91 0.91 -9.91
CA PRO A 141 13.35 -0.25 -9.14
C PRO A 141 12.61 -0.33 -7.79
N GLU A 142 12.53 -1.52 -7.22
CA GLU A 142 11.96 -1.80 -5.89
C GLU A 142 12.58 -0.94 -4.77
N THR A 143 13.88 -0.64 -4.88
CA THR A 143 14.66 0.14 -3.92
C THR A 143 14.54 1.65 -4.10
N LYS A 144 13.56 2.11 -4.85
CA LYS A 144 13.32 3.54 -5.03
C LYS A 144 12.68 4.12 -3.78
N ALA A 145 13.39 5.02 -3.08
CA ALA A 145 12.86 5.72 -1.91
C ALA A 145 11.58 6.49 -2.29
N ILE A 146 10.51 6.30 -1.50
CA ILE A 146 9.16 6.81 -1.83
C ILE A 146 9.07 8.34 -1.76
N ASP A 147 9.88 9.02 -0.95
CA ASP A 147 9.98 10.48 -0.92
C ASP A 147 10.41 11.06 -2.27
N LYS A 148 11.42 10.44 -2.89
CA LYS A 148 11.94 10.80 -4.23
C LYS A 148 10.97 10.38 -5.33
N LEU A 149 10.32 9.23 -5.15
CA LEU A 149 9.29 8.76 -6.06
C LEU A 149 8.13 9.74 -6.12
N PHE A 150 7.63 10.17 -4.97
CA PHE A 150 6.53 11.13 -4.88
C PHE A 150 6.84 12.44 -5.62
N GLN A 151 8.03 13.00 -5.38
CA GLN A 151 8.49 14.20 -6.07
C GLN A 151 8.57 14.00 -7.60
N GLN A 152 9.11 12.86 -8.03
CA GLN A 152 9.20 12.51 -9.44
C GLN A 152 7.82 12.39 -10.07
N MET A 153 6.89 11.64 -9.44
CA MET A 153 5.52 11.47 -9.93
C MET A 153 4.76 12.80 -10.04
N GLN A 154 4.98 13.73 -9.09
CA GLN A 154 4.42 15.08 -9.17
C GLN A 154 4.97 15.87 -10.34
N GLN A 155 6.29 15.84 -10.59
CA GLN A 155 6.93 16.54 -11.70
C GLN A 155 6.48 15.99 -13.06
N ASP A 156 6.41 14.67 -13.19
CA ASP A 156 6.03 13.96 -14.41
C ASP A 156 4.50 13.94 -14.60
N LYS A 157 3.74 14.40 -13.61
CA LYS A 157 2.27 14.31 -13.55
C LYS A 157 1.79 12.87 -13.76
N SER A 158 2.56 11.92 -13.27
CA SER A 158 2.25 10.50 -13.28
C SER A 158 1.50 10.14 -11.99
N HIS A 159 0.47 9.31 -12.10
CA HIS A 159 -0.30 8.82 -10.96
C HIS A 159 -0.08 7.34 -10.70
N MET A 160 0.65 6.66 -11.56
CA MET A 160 0.97 5.24 -11.43
C MET A 160 2.31 4.97 -12.08
N VAL A 161 3.13 4.14 -11.43
CA VAL A 161 4.39 3.63 -11.94
C VAL A 161 4.47 2.12 -11.79
N ILE A 162 5.27 1.49 -12.63
CA ILE A 162 5.55 0.05 -12.59
C ILE A 162 6.85 -0.15 -11.82
N VAL A 163 6.83 -1.07 -10.88
CA VAL A 163 8.00 -1.45 -10.07
C VAL A 163 8.64 -2.68 -10.68
N LEU A 164 9.96 -2.61 -10.87
CA LEU A 164 10.75 -3.70 -11.43
C LEU A 164 11.72 -4.27 -10.39
N ASP A 165 11.87 -5.59 -10.42
CA ASP A 165 12.90 -6.30 -9.66
C ASP A 165 14.30 -6.13 -10.30
N GLU A 166 15.31 -6.77 -9.71
CA GLU A 166 16.71 -6.75 -10.19
C GLU A 166 16.90 -7.46 -11.53
N TYR A 167 15.95 -8.25 -12.00
CA TYR A 167 15.97 -8.94 -13.29
C TYR A 167 15.19 -8.19 -14.37
N GLY A 168 14.57 -7.06 -14.01
CA GLY A 168 13.72 -6.27 -14.90
C GLY A 168 12.32 -6.83 -15.10
N GLN A 169 11.87 -7.74 -14.24
CA GLN A 169 10.49 -8.24 -14.23
C GLN A 169 9.59 -7.33 -13.42
N THR A 170 8.32 -7.29 -13.76
CA THR A 170 7.33 -6.52 -13.01
C THR A 170 7.10 -7.14 -11.62
N SER A 171 7.46 -6.41 -10.59
CA SER A 171 7.30 -6.79 -9.18
C SER A 171 6.00 -6.27 -8.59
N GLY A 172 5.56 -5.10 -9.04
CA GLY A 172 4.38 -4.44 -8.54
C GLY A 172 4.04 -3.16 -9.28
N ILE A 173 3.11 -2.43 -8.72
CA ILE A 173 2.75 -1.05 -9.12
C ILE A 173 2.69 -0.17 -7.88
N VAL A 174 3.01 1.11 -8.03
CA VAL A 174 2.78 2.13 -7.00
C VAL A 174 1.95 3.24 -7.61
N THR A 175 0.93 3.66 -6.88
CA THR A 175 0.11 4.82 -7.24
C THR A 175 0.45 6.03 -6.35
N MET A 176 0.01 7.22 -6.76
CA MET A 176 0.14 8.43 -5.95
C MET A 176 -0.69 8.31 -4.66
N GLU A 177 -1.80 7.62 -4.77
CA GLU A 177 -2.74 7.33 -3.70
C GLU A 177 -2.07 6.46 -2.61
N ASP A 178 -1.33 5.40 -2.98
CA ASP A 178 -0.58 4.54 -2.04
C ASP A 178 0.44 5.36 -1.23
N ILE A 179 1.19 6.26 -1.90
CA ILE A 179 2.19 7.11 -1.23
C ILE A 179 1.53 8.07 -0.24
N VAL A 180 0.36 8.63 -0.58
CA VAL A 180 -0.37 9.52 0.32
C VAL A 180 -0.95 8.76 1.50
N GLU A 181 -1.40 7.53 1.29
CA GLU A 181 -1.91 6.65 2.34
C GLU A 181 -0.87 6.34 3.41
N GLU A 182 0.41 6.17 3.03
CA GLU A 182 1.51 6.01 4.01
C GLU A 182 1.60 7.18 5.00
N ILE A 183 1.32 8.41 4.55
CA ILE A 183 1.40 9.59 5.42
C ILE A 183 0.12 9.77 6.23
N VAL A 184 -1.03 9.67 5.55
CA VAL A 184 -2.33 10.01 6.15
C VAL A 184 -2.90 8.84 6.94
N GLY A 185 -2.46 7.62 6.65
CA GLY A 185 -3.08 6.37 7.08
C GLY A 185 -4.38 6.11 6.30
N ASN A 186 -4.97 4.95 6.50
CA ASN A 186 -6.29 4.65 5.94
C ASN A 186 -7.26 5.78 6.33
N ILE A 187 -7.73 6.52 5.33
CA ILE A 187 -8.81 7.48 5.50
C ILE A 187 -10.07 6.62 5.59
N GLN A 188 -10.38 6.15 6.80
CA GLN A 188 -11.72 5.66 7.06
C GLN A 188 -12.65 6.83 6.84
N ASP A 189 -13.53 6.71 5.85
CA ASP A 189 -14.58 7.69 5.58
C ASP A 189 -15.47 7.76 6.84
N GLU A 190 -16.03 8.93 7.16
CA GLU A 190 -16.95 9.10 8.30
C GLU A 190 -18.21 8.21 8.18
N TYR A 191 -18.36 7.51 7.05
CA TYR A 191 -19.44 6.58 6.71
C TYR A 191 -18.97 5.11 6.60
N ASP A 192 -17.68 4.83 6.72
CA ASP A 192 -17.25 3.46 6.93
C ASP A 192 -17.76 3.09 8.32
N GLU A 193 -18.83 2.31 8.37
CA GLU A 193 -19.18 1.54 9.56
C GLU A 193 -17.85 0.92 9.99
N GLU A 194 -17.40 1.26 11.21
CA GLU A 194 -16.27 0.57 11.82
C GLU A 194 -16.60 -0.91 11.64
N GLU A 195 -15.97 -1.58 10.68
CA GLU A 195 -15.88 -3.02 10.76
C GLU A 195 -15.13 -3.22 12.06
N GLU A 196 -15.92 -3.48 13.13
CA GLU A 196 -15.36 -3.78 14.43
C GLU A 196 -14.51 -5.04 14.22
N LEU A 197 -13.22 -4.82 13.91
CA LEU A 197 -12.24 -5.92 13.77
C LEU A 197 -12.23 -6.79 15.03
N ILE A 198 -12.76 -6.26 16.12
CA ILE A 198 -12.91 -6.92 17.42
C ILE A 198 -14.35 -6.76 17.91
N ILE A 199 -15.16 -7.79 17.80
CA ILE A 199 -16.56 -7.80 18.25
C ILE A 199 -16.65 -8.51 19.60
N LYS A 200 -17.05 -7.79 20.65
CA LYS A 200 -17.30 -8.39 21.97
C LYS A 200 -18.66 -9.08 21.98
N GLN A 201 -18.67 -10.37 22.27
CA GLN A 201 -19.86 -11.19 22.42
C GLN A 201 -20.51 -11.03 23.81
N ALA A 202 -21.82 -11.34 23.91
CA ALA A 202 -22.56 -11.24 25.15
C ALA A 202 -22.07 -12.20 26.26
N ASP A 203 -21.37 -13.26 25.88
CA ASP A 203 -20.80 -14.25 26.81
C ASP A 203 -19.40 -13.86 27.31
N GLY A 204 -18.88 -12.69 26.90
CA GLY A 204 -17.55 -12.17 27.26
C GLY A 204 -16.42 -12.65 26.37
N THR A 205 -16.71 -13.40 25.32
CA THR A 205 -15.72 -13.74 24.26
C THR A 205 -15.61 -12.61 23.24
N TYR A 206 -14.52 -12.63 22.46
CA TYR A 206 -14.28 -11.69 21.36
C TYR A 206 -14.17 -12.45 20.05
N ILE A 207 -14.84 -11.95 19.01
CA ILE A 207 -14.57 -12.35 17.63
C ILE A 207 -13.59 -11.33 17.10
N VAL A 208 -12.46 -11.81 16.59
CA VAL A 208 -11.38 -10.97 16.08
C VAL A 208 -11.17 -11.30 14.61
N ASP A 209 -11.16 -10.28 13.74
CA ASP A 209 -10.79 -10.45 12.35
C ASP A 209 -9.29 -10.80 12.25
N GLY A 210 -8.94 -11.64 11.28
CA GLY A 210 -7.54 -12.06 11.07
C GLY A 210 -6.61 -10.94 10.59
N MET A 211 -7.15 -9.80 10.20
CA MET A 211 -6.42 -8.58 9.81
C MET A 211 -6.24 -7.59 10.97
N THR A 212 -6.77 -7.90 12.18
CA THR A 212 -6.59 -7.07 13.37
C THR A 212 -5.13 -6.97 13.74
N GLN A 213 -4.64 -5.75 13.98
CA GLN A 213 -3.27 -5.55 14.43
C GLN A 213 -3.08 -6.13 15.82
N LEU A 214 -1.93 -6.75 16.05
CA LEU A 214 -1.62 -7.40 17.35
C LEU A 214 -1.61 -6.41 18.50
N GLU A 215 -1.20 -5.19 18.23
CA GLU A 215 -1.19 -4.09 19.19
C GLU A 215 -2.60 -3.76 19.72
N ASP A 216 -3.63 -3.82 18.86
CA ASP A 216 -5.01 -3.63 19.27
C ASP A 216 -5.50 -4.78 20.18
N LEU A 217 -5.02 -6.00 19.93
CA LEU A 217 -5.29 -7.16 20.78
C LEU A 217 -4.56 -7.10 22.12
N GLU A 218 -3.31 -6.62 22.13
CA GLU A 218 -2.54 -6.40 23.36
C GLU A 218 -3.24 -5.40 24.28
N GLU A 219 -3.70 -4.28 23.73
CA GLU A 219 -4.43 -3.25 24.47
C GLU A 219 -5.74 -3.80 25.03
N LEU A 220 -6.49 -4.54 24.22
CA LEU A 220 -7.79 -5.11 24.61
C LEU A 220 -7.67 -6.18 25.71
N LEU A 221 -6.69 -7.08 25.59
CA LEU A 221 -6.53 -8.23 26.45
C LEU A 221 -5.63 -7.95 27.66
N GLY A 222 -4.88 -6.83 27.64
CA GLY A 222 -3.90 -6.47 28.68
C GLY A 222 -2.72 -7.45 28.74
N ILE A 223 -2.36 -8.05 27.59
CA ILE A 223 -1.24 -9.00 27.44
C ILE A 223 -0.22 -8.38 26.48
N SER A 224 1.01 -8.90 26.47
CA SER A 224 2.04 -8.57 25.48
C SER A 224 2.41 -9.82 24.72
N PHE A 225 2.43 -9.74 23.39
CA PHE A 225 2.91 -10.82 22.53
C PHE A 225 4.43 -10.69 22.40
N ASN A 226 5.16 -11.74 22.67
CA ASN A 226 6.61 -11.76 22.53
C ASN A 226 6.99 -12.30 21.16
N GLU A 227 7.91 -11.64 20.43
CA GLU A 227 8.36 -12.09 19.10
C GLU A 227 8.91 -13.54 19.13
N GLU A 228 9.56 -13.94 20.24
CA GLU A 228 10.05 -15.30 20.42
C GLU A 228 8.93 -16.36 20.47
N ASP A 229 7.76 -16.02 20.99
CA ASP A 229 6.59 -16.93 21.05
C ASP A 229 5.98 -17.13 19.65
N TYR A 230 6.13 -16.16 18.75
CA TYR A 230 5.69 -16.21 17.36
C TYR A 230 6.50 -17.19 16.52
N ASP A 231 7.80 -17.10 16.60
CA ASP A 231 8.71 -17.98 15.86
C ASP A 231 8.56 -19.43 16.33
N GLN A 232 8.34 -19.65 17.63
CA GLN A 232 8.09 -20.96 18.18
C GLN A 232 6.73 -21.52 17.76
N TRP A 233 5.67 -20.69 17.76
CA TRP A 233 4.34 -21.09 17.30
C TRP A 233 4.29 -21.40 15.80
N LEU A 234 4.99 -20.62 14.96
CA LEU A 234 5.18 -20.89 13.54
C LEU A 234 6.00 -22.15 13.30
N SER A 235 7.08 -22.36 14.06
CA SER A 235 7.93 -23.54 13.93
C SER A 235 7.22 -24.83 14.37
N ASP A 236 6.38 -24.77 15.40
CA ASP A 236 5.60 -25.92 15.90
C ASP A 236 4.43 -26.30 14.98
N ARG A 237 3.92 -25.36 14.18
CA ARG A 237 2.84 -25.60 13.22
C ARG A 237 3.27 -25.79 11.77
N LEU A 238 4.54 -25.58 11.45
CA LEU A 238 5.18 -25.87 10.16
C LEU A 238 6.24 -27.01 10.21
N PRO A 239 5.97 -28.17 10.83
CA PRO A 239 6.76 -29.36 10.54
C PRO A 239 6.25 -29.91 9.21
N GLY A 240 6.86 -29.46 8.11
CA GLY A 240 6.80 -30.16 6.82
C GLY A 240 5.42 -30.50 6.31
N GLN A 241 4.93 -29.69 5.36
CA GLN A 241 3.93 -30.04 4.35
C GLN A 241 2.44 -30.16 4.72
N ASN A 242 1.66 -29.35 3.99
CA ASN A 242 0.33 -29.67 3.46
C ASN A 242 -0.80 -29.94 4.46
N SER A 243 -1.57 -28.90 4.68
CA SER A 243 -3.01 -28.98 4.39
C SER A 243 -3.72 -27.67 4.70
N PHE A 244 -3.70 -26.74 3.78
CA PHE A 244 -4.82 -25.83 3.65
C PHE A 244 -5.90 -26.65 2.95
N GLY A 245 -6.83 -27.14 3.73
CA GLY A 245 -7.98 -27.85 3.29
C GLY A 245 -9.21 -27.39 4.05
N ARG A 246 -9.99 -26.58 3.34
CA ARG A 246 -11.40 -26.18 3.54
C ARG A 246 -11.71 -25.16 4.60
#